data_ded8626a866953633333168df765b851
#
_entry.id   ded8626a866953633333168df765b851
#
_cell.length_a   1.000
_cell.length_b   1.000
_cell.length_c   1.000
_cell.angle_alpha   90.00
_cell.angle_beta   90.00
_cell.angle_gamma   90.00
#
_symmetry.space_group_name_H-M   'P 1'
#
loop_
_entity.id
_entity.type
_entity.pdbx_description
1 polymer ?
#
loop_
_entity_poly.entity_id
_entity_poly.type
_entity_poly.pdbx_seq_one_letter_code
_entity_poly.pdbx_strand_id
1 'polypeptide(L)'
;MQLPIEYYWSKAHKFAGLMPWWFIDEPGGPGLRMEYQKETGEDFYPIARRQDNDSVAGFKVIDGEIQKELVSVHLTWTGKREQQGFPARAVYKDIFSWLSEEVLPETADWVSEEFLAELEEENR
;
A
#
# COMPACT_ATOMS: atom_id res chain seq x y z
N MET A 1 12.42 6.49 -14.15
CA MET A 1 11.15 5.78 -13.92
C MET A 1 10.13 6.76 -13.34
N GLN A 2 9.03 6.96 -14.03
CA GLN A 2 8.07 7.98 -13.65
C GLN A 2 6.83 7.35 -12.99
N LEU A 3 6.46 7.87 -11.81
CA LEU A 3 5.27 7.44 -11.10
C LEU A 3 4.00 7.97 -11.80
N PRO A 4 2.88 7.22 -11.73
CA PRO A 4 1.60 7.71 -12.25
C PRO A 4 1.21 9.04 -11.62
N ILE A 5 0.57 9.91 -12.40
CA ILE A 5 0.16 11.22 -11.92
C ILE A 5 -0.82 11.12 -10.74
N GLU A 6 -1.60 10.05 -10.68
CA GLU A 6 -2.55 9.81 -9.61
C GLU A 6 -1.86 9.68 -8.23
N TYR A 7 -0.61 9.22 -8.20
CA TYR A 7 0.18 9.17 -6.98
C TYR A 7 0.44 10.58 -6.44
N TYR A 8 0.88 11.48 -7.32
CA TYR A 8 1.16 12.87 -6.92
C TYR A 8 -0.10 13.60 -6.51
N TRP A 9 -1.21 13.35 -7.24
CA TRP A 9 -2.50 13.91 -6.88
C TRP A 9 -2.94 13.47 -5.48
N SER A 10 -2.81 12.17 -5.20
CA SER A 10 -3.19 11.61 -3.89
C SER A 10 -2.36 12.20 -2.76
N LYS A 11 -1.06 12.40 -2.99
CA LYS A 11 -0.16 13.03 -2.01
C LYS A 11 -0.56 14.48 -1.77
N ALA A 12 -0.79 15.23 -2.84
CA ALA A 12 -1.14 16.64 -2.76
C ALA A 12 -2.46 16.88 -2.03
N HIS A 13 -3.40 15.94 -2.14
CA HIS A 13 -4.70 16.02 -1.49
C HIS A 13 -4.76 15.27 -0.15
N LYS A 14 -3.59 14.96 0.42
CA LYS A 14 -3.43 14.42 1.78
C LYS A 14 -3.99 13.02 2.01
N PHE A 15 -3.99 12.19 0.97
CA PHE A 15 -4.35 10.77 1.14
C PHE A 15 -3.17 9.92 1.61
N ALA A 16 -2.00 10.53 1.85
CA ALA A 16 -0.78 9.81 2.17
C ALA A 16 -0.70 9.27 3.60
N GLY A 17 -1.61 9.65 4.47
CA GLY A 17 -1.58 9.25 5.87
C GLY A 17 -2.92 8.75 6.39
N LEU A 18 -3.62 7.92 5.64
CA LEU A 18 -4.89 7.31 6.08
C LEU A 18 -4.59 6.05 6.88
N MET A 19 -4.38 6.21 8.17
CA MET A 19 -4.02 5.12 9.08
C MET A 19 -4.95 3.92 8.95
N PRO A 20 -4.45 2.69 9.03
CA PRO A 20 -3.06 2.31 9.37
C PRO A 20 -2.07 2.40 8.21
N TRP A 21 -2.49 2.84 7.04
CA TRP A 21 -1.62 3.00 5.88
C TRP A 21 -0.93 4.36 5.88
N TRP A 22 0.31 4.39 5.37
CA TRP A 22 1.04 5.65 5.15
C TRP A 22 1.95 5.50 3.94
N PHE A 23 2.12 6.59 3.21
CA PHE A 23 3.04 6.62 2.08
C PHE A 23 4.47 6.72 2.61
N ILE A 24 5.36 5.90 2.09
CA ILE A 24 6.77 5.92 2.49
C ILE A 24 7.44 7.17 1.92
N ASP A 25 8.39 7.73 2.69
CA ASP A 25 9.06 8.97 2.31
C ASP A 25 9.89 8.82 1.03
N GLU A 26 10.50 7.66 0.85
CA GLU A 26 11.28 7.37 -0.35
C GLU A 26 10.62 6.25 -1.14
N PRO A 27 9.75 6.59 -2.13
CA PRO A 27 9.11 5.59 -2.96
C PRO A 27 10.12 4.69 -3.67
N GLY A 28 9.74 3.45 -3.89
CA GLY A 28 10.62 2.47 -4.53
C GLY A 28 11.58 1.80 -3.57
N GLY A 29 11.40 1.95 -2.26
CA GLY A 29 12.27 1.41 -1.20
C GLY A 29 12.94 0.09 -1.59
N PRO A 30 14.29 0.06 -1.72
CA PRO A 30 14.97 -1.09 -2.32
C PRO A 30 14.80 -2.39 -1.55
N GLY A 31 14.71 -2.33 -0.22
CA GLY A 31 14.50 -3.52 0.60
C GLY A 31 13.16 -4.18 0.34
N LEU A 32 12.10 -3.39 0.28
CA LEU A 32 10.74 -3.87 0.01
C LEU A 32 10.63 -4.44 -1.41
N ARG A 33 11.18 -3.72 -2.36
CA ARG A 33 11.18 -4.12 -3.77
C ARG A 33 11.90 -5.44 -3.98
N MET A 34 13.07 -5.58 -3.36
CA MET A 34 13.89 -6.78 -3.45
C MET A 34 13.19 -7.99 -2.84
N GLU A 35 12.58 -7.82 -1.67
CA GLU A 35 11.87 -8.92 -1.03
C GLU A 35 10.68 -9.39 -1.87
N TYR A 36 9.93 -8.44 -2.44
CA TYR A 36 8.81 -8.77 -3.33
C TYR A 36 9.30 -9.58 -4.54
N GLN A 37 10.41 -9.18 -5.14
CA GLN A 37 10.99 -9.91 -6.27
C GLN A 37 11.38 -11.34 -5.88
N LYS A 38 11.95 -11.51 -4.69
CA LYS A 38 12.34 -12.84 -4.19
C LYS A 38 11.13 -13.73 -3.93
N GLU A 39 10.07 -13.18 -3.36
CA GLU A 39 8.89 -13.96 -2.98
C GLU A 39 7.94 -14.23 -4.14
N THR A 40 7.86 -13.36 -5.13
CA THR A 40 6.87 -13.47 -6.21
C THR A 40 7.48 -13.70 -7.59
N GLY A 41 8.73 -13.35 -7.79
CA GLY A 41 9.35 -13.36 -9.11
C GLY A 41 8.94 -12.20 -9.99
N GLU A 42 8.10 -11.32 -9.48
CA GLU A 42 7.63 -10.11 -10.18
C GLU A 42 8.26 -8.87 -9.57
N ASP A 43 8.02 -7.71 -10.19
CA ASP A 43 8.57 -6.45 -9.73
C ASP A 43 7.46 -5.47 -9.40
N PHE A 44 7.69 -4.61 -8.40
CA PHE A 44 6.78 -3.51 -8.08
C PHE A 44 7.57 -2.32 -7.54
N TYR A 45 6.94 -1.16 -7.54
CA TYR A 45 7.54 0.06 -7.04
C TYR A 45 6.78 0.46 -5.77
N PRO A 46 7.28 0.07 -4.57
CA PRO A 46 6.53 0.29 -3.33
C PRO A 46 6.36 1.77 -3.01
N ILE A 47 5.16 2.15 -2.58
CA ILE A 47 4.82 3.53 -2.24
C ILE A 47 4.24 3.67 -0.84
N ALA A 48 3.69 2.61 -0.27
CA ALA A 48 2.99 2.68 1.00
C ALA A 48 3.13 1.39 1.78
N ARG A 49 2.98 1.49 3.10
CA ARG A 49 2.95 0.30 3.97
C ARG A 49 2.02 0.53 5.14
N ARG A 50 1.54 -0.58 5.74
CA ARG A 50 0.76 -0.55 6.97
C ARG A 50 1.69 -0.51 8.16
N GLN A 51 1.32 0.29 9.17
CA GLN A 51 2.19 0.40 10.35
C GLN A 51 2.07 -0.79 11.30
N ASP A 52 0.98 -1.56 11.22
CA ASP A 52 0.68 -2.62 12.18
C ASP A 52 1.05 -4.02 11.71
N ASN A 53 1.41 -4.19 10.43
CA ASN A 53 1.80 -5.49 9.88
C ASN A 53 2.73 -5.29 8.68
N ASP A 54 3.05 -6.39 7.98
CA ASP A 54 3.99 -6.38 6.87
C ASP A 54 3.32 -6.17 5.50
N SER A 55 2.13 -5.56 5.49
CA SER A 55 1.46 -5.24 4.23
C SER A 55 2.11 -4.01 3.59
N VAL A 56 2.32 -4.10 2.28
CA VAL A 56 2.96 -3.07 1.47
C VAL A 56 2.15 -2.91 0.20
N ALA A 57 2.09 -1.69 -0.32
CA ALA A 57 1.44 -1.42 -1.60
C ALA A 57 2.42 -0.75 -2.54
N GLY A 58 2.36 -1.12 -3.81
CA GLY A 58 3.22 -0.54 -4.82
C GLY A 58 2.65 -0.73 -6.22
N PHE A 59 3.11 0.10 -7.14
CA PHE A 59 2.71 0.00 -8.54
C PHE A 59 3.45 -1.17 -9.19
N LYS A 60 2.77 -1.91 -10.05
CA LYS A 60 3.41 -2.95 -10.84
C LYS A 60 4.50 -2.35 -11.72
N VAL A 61 5.58 -3.08 -11.91
CA VAL A 61 6.64 -2.73 -12.86
C VAL A 61 6.69 -3.85 -13.89
N ILE A 62 6.53 -3.49 -15.16
CA ILE A 62 6.57 -4.44 -16.27
C ILE A 62 7.58 -3.90 -17.28
N ASP A 63 8.58 -4.74 -17.61
CA ASP A 63 9.66 -4.37 -18.54
C ASP A 63 10.33 -3.04 -18.16
N GLY A 64 10.55 -2.84 -16.86
CA GLY A 64 11.22 -1.66 -16.33
C GLY A 64 10.34 -0.42 -16.25
N GLU A 65 9.05 -0.52 -16.58
CA GLU A 65 8.15 0.63 -16.54
C GLU A 65 7.08 0.49 -15.47
N ILE A 66 6.84 1.58 -14.74
CA ILE A 66 5.82 1.63 -13.68
C ILE A 66 4.44 1.73 -14.32
N GLN A 67 3.55 0.84 -13.90
CA GLN A 67 2.18 0.78 -14.38
C GLN A 67 1.24 1.52 -13.43
N LYS A 68 -0.01 1.75 -13.86
CA LYS A 68 -1.05 2.33 -13.00
C LYS A 68 -1.59 1.32 -12.00
N GLU A 69 -1.57 0.04 -12.35
CA GLU A 69 -2.08 -1.02 -11.47
C GLU A 69 -1.26 -1.08 -10.21
N LEU A 70 -1.95 -1.23 -9.09
CA LEU A 70 -1.33 -1.25 -7.79
C LEU A 70 -1.53 -2.63 -7.15
N VAL A 71 -0.47 -3.15 -6.56
CA VAL A 71 -0.48 -4.42 -5.85
C VAL A 71 -0.36 -4.14 -4.36
N SER A 72 -1.26 -4.75 -3.58
CA SER A 72 -1.16 -4.80 -2.14
C SER A 72 -0.73 -6.22 -1.76
N VAL A 73 0.31 -6.34 -0.94
CA VAL A 73 0.91 -7.63 -0.63
C VAL A 73 1.30 -7.70 0.83
N HIS A 74 1.11 -8.89 1.43
CA HIS A 74 1.60 -9.16 2.78
C HIS A 74 2.89 -9.97 2.64
N LEU A 75 4.04 -9.29 2.75
CA LEU A 75 5.34 -9.93 2.60
C LEU A 75 5.61 -10.90 3.75
N THR A 76 6.23 -12.04 3.44
CA THR A 76 6.57 -13.04 4.46
C THR A 76 8.00 -12.88 5.00
N TRP A 77 8.84 -12.12 4.27
CA TRP A 77 10.24 -11.86 4.61
C TRP A 77 11.10 -13.13 4.67
N THR A 78 10.69 -14.17 3.92
CA THR A 78 11.44 -15.41 3.84
C THR A 78 12.60 -15.36 2.85
N GLY A 79 12.57 -14.42 1.92
CA GLY A 79 13.55 -14.31 0.85
C GLY A 79 13.43 -15.42 -0.18
N LYS A 80 12.33 -16.16 -0.19
CA LYS A 80 12.13 -17.32 -1.08
C LYS A 80 10.85 -17.18 -1.89
N ARG A 81 10.86 -17.72 -3.12
CA ARG A 81 9.67 -17.84 -3.93
C ARG A 81 8.65 -18.67 -3.17
N GLU A 82 7.49 -18.06 -2.93
CA GLU A 82 6.52 -18.64 -2.05
C GLU A 82 5.69 -19.77 -2.64
N GLN A 83 5.11 -20.49 -1.71
CA GLN A 83 4.21 -21.59 -2.02
C GLN A 83 2.82 -21.05 -2.27
N GLN A 84 1.92 -21.95 -2.60
CA GLN A 84 0.56 -21.65 -2.97
C GLN A 84 -0.15 -20.73 -1.97
N GLY A 85 -0.66 -19.61 -2.48
CA GLY A 85 -1.42 -18.66 -1.69
C GLY A 85 -0.59 -17.59 -0.97
N PHE A 86 0.74 -17.64 -1.08
CA PHE A 86 1.60 -16.67 -0.39
C PHE A 86 2.71 -16.17 -1.31
N PRO A 87 3.15 -14.92 -1.12
CA PRO A 87 2.52 -13.96 -0.22
C PRO A 87 1.11 -13.61 -0.72
N ALA A 88 0.21 -13.31 0.22
CA ALA A 88 -1.16 -12.93 -0.14
C ALA A 88 -1.13 -11.58 -0.87
N ARG A 89 -1.76 -11.53 -2.05
CA ARG A 89 -1.75 -10.34 -2.91
C ARG A 89 -3.14 -9.98 -3.40
N ALA A 90 -3.37 -8.67 -3.56
CA ALA A 90 -4.54 -8.14 -4.25
C ALA A 90 -4.07 -7.12 -5.28
N VAL A 91 -4.74 -7.05 -6.42
CA VAL A 91 -4.38 -6.13 -7.50
C VAL A 91 -5.54 -5.18 -7.75
N TYR A 92 -5.23 -3.89 -7.85
CA TYR A 92 -6.20 -2.83 -8.11
C TYR A 92 -5.84 -2.13 -9.42
N LYS A 93 -6.85 -1.66 -10.15
CA LYS A 93 -6.62 -1.03 -11.46
C LYS A 93 -5.83 0.28 -11.38
N ASP A 94 -5.92 0.98 -10.24
CA ASP A 94 -5.21 2.22 -9.99
C ASP A 94 -5.20 2.53 -8.49
N ILE A 95 -4.53 3.63 -8.12
CA ILE A 95 -4.43 4.04 -6.72
C ILE A 95 -5.80 4.40 -6.12
N PHE A 96 -6.71 4.93 -6.91
CA PHE A 96 -8.04 5.31 -6.42
C PHE A 96 -8.86 4.09 -6.02
N SER A 97 -8.80 3.02 -6.82
CA SER A 97 -9.45 1.75 -6.49
C SER A 97 -8.85 1.16 -5.22
N TRP A 98 -7.53 1.20 -5.07
CA TRP A 98 -6.87 0.73 -3.86
C TRP A 98 -7.30 1.54 -2.64
N LEU A 99 -7.34 2.88 -2.75
CA LEU A 99 -7.77 3.73 -1.65
C LEU A 99 -9.21 3.44 -1.25
N SER A 100 -10.12 3.27 -2.20
CA SER A 100 -11.53 3.06 -1.90
C SER A 100 -11.85 1.64 -1.45
N GLU A 101 -11.18 0.64 -1.99
CA GLU A 101 -11.52 -0.76 -1.74
C GLU A 101 -10.72 -1.39 -0.61
N GLU A 102 -9.53 -0.87 -0.31
CA GLU A 102 -8.71 -1.41 0.77
C GLU A 102 -8.43 -0.38 1.87
N VAL A 103 -7.87 0.77 1.52
CA VAL A 103 -7.40 1.73 2.53
C VAL A 103 -8.55 2.30 3.37
N LEU A 104 -9.58 2.82 2.73
CA LEU A 104 -10.70 3.43 3.46
C LEU A 104 -11.45 2.45 4.35
N PRO A 105 -11.78 1.23 3.90
CA PRO A 105 -12.38 0.24 4.80
C PRO A 105 -11.47 -0.10 5.99
N GLU A 106 -10.17 -0.25 5.77
CA GLU A 106 -9.23 -0.54 6.85
C GLU A 106 -9.05 0.66 7.78
N THR A 107 -9.10 1.87 7.25
CA THR A 107 -9.09 3.09 8.07
C THR A 107 -10.32 3.15 8.94
N ALA A 108 -11.49 2.81 8.42
CA ALA A 108 -12.73 2.79 9.18
C ALA A 108 -12.68 1.78 10.34
N ASP A 109 -12.07 0.61 10.09
CA ASP A 109 -11.88 -0.39 11.13
C ASP A 109 -10.85 0.04 12.17
N TRP A 110 -9.81 0.73 11.74
CA TRP A 110 -8.74 1.23 12.61
C TRP A 110 -9.26 2.29 13.56
N VAL A 111 -10.15 3.16 13.08
CA VAL A 111 -10.75 4.24 13.88
C VAL A 111 -11.91 3.65 14.66
N SER A 112 -11.64 3.23 15.90
CA SER A 112 -12.63 2.58 16.75
C SER A 112 -13.76 3.53 17.16
N GLU A 113 -14.88 2.95 17.62
CA GLU A 113 -16.02 3.73 18.13
C GLU A 113 -15.59 4.65 19.27
N GLU A 114 -14.71 4.18 20.17
CA GLU A 114 -14.20 4.99 21.27
C GLU A 114 -13.47 6.23 20.77
N PHE A 115 -12.62 6.05 19.77
CA PHE A 115 -11.86 7.16 19.18
C PHE A 115 -12.79 8.17 18.53
N LEU A 116 -13.80 7.69 17.80
CA LEU A 116 -14.80 8.56 17.17
C LEU A 116 -15.64 9.29 18.22
N ALA A 117 -15.98 8.64 19.30
CA ALA A 117 -16.72 9.24 20.41
C ALA A 117 -15.94 10.37 21.05
N GLU A 118 -14.63 10.19 21.26
CA GLU A 118 -13.76 11.25 21.81
C GLU A 118 -13.72 12.47 20.89
N LEU A 119 -13.59 12.25 19.58
CA LEU A 119 -13.59 13.33 18.61
C LEU A 119 -14.92 14.06 18.58
N GLU A 120 -16.03 13.33 18.71
CA GLU A 120 -17.36 13.91 18.77
C GLU A 120 -17.52 14.81 19.99
N GLU A 121 -17.04 14.39 21.15
CA GLU A 121 -17.07 15.21 22.36
C GLU A 121 -16.25 16.49 22.20
N GLU A 122 -15.06 16.41 21.62
CA GLU A 122 -14.21 17.59 21.38
C GLU A 122 -14.86 18.62 20.46
N ASN A 123 -15.75 18.19 19.59
CA ASN A 123 -16.39 19.04 18.57
C ASN A 123 -17.82 19.48 18.94
N ARG A 124 -18.25 19.27 20.16
CA ARG A 124 -19.53 19.75 20.66
C ARG A 124 -19.53 21.19 21.06
#